data_a5db7033fa5092923acac24a7be6d961
#
_entry.id   a5db7033fa5092923acac24a7be6d961
#
_cell.length_a   1.000
_cell.length_b   1.000
_cell.length_c   1.000
_cell.angle_alpha   90.00
_cell.angle_beta   90.00
_cell.angle_gamma   90.00
#
_symmetry.space_group_name_H-M   'P 1'
#
loop_
_entity.id
_entity.type
_entity.pdbx_description
1 polymer ?
#
loop_
_entity_poly.entity_id
_entity_poly.type
_entity_poly.pdbx_seq_one_letter_code
_entity_poly.pdbx_strand_id
1 'polypeptide(L)'
;PVESGKVRDEEGQAFGQLLNTLPGPVLAYCRTGMRSTTLWALSQAGSLPLPHILEASQKTGFDMKALVQRIANGGKTPTDQADASHDVVIVGGGAAGISVASSLLARSPLLDIVIIDPADAHFYQPGWTMVGGGIFEAADTARTMASVIPTDVSWIKAAVAAFEPEHNQVILEGCRVVKYKQLV
;
A
#
# COMPACT_ATOMS: atom_id res chain seq x y z
N PRO A 1 -15.92 7.67 15.79
CA PRO A 1 -14.99 8.54 15.08
C PRO A 1 -14.14 7.70 14.12
N VAL A 2 -14.11 8.07 12.86
CA VAL A 2 -13.31 7.38 11.84
C VAL A 2 -11.86 7.87 11.91
N GLU A 3 -10.88 6.96 11.97
CA GLU A 3 -9.46 7.32 11.99
C GLU A 3 -8.98 7.76 10.60
N SER A 4 -8.07 8.74 10.57
CA SER A 4 -7.50 9.22 9.32
C SER A 4 -6.60 8.15 8.69
N GLY A 5 -6.84 7.84 7.42
CA GLY A 5 -6.09 6.81 6.68
C GLY A 5 -6.52 5.36 6.93
N LYS A 6 -7.48 5.12 7.84
CA LYS A 6 -7.91 3.77 8.24
C LYS A 6 -9.42 3.59 8.15
N VAL A 7 -10.03 3.99 7.04
CA VAL A 7 -11.48 3.77 6.84
C VAL A 7 -11.77 2.29 6.65
N ARG A 8 -12.49 1.67 7.60
CA ARG A 8 -12.90 0.26 7.55
C ARG A 8 -14.12 0.06 6.65
N ASP A 9 -14.34 -1.17 6.23
CA ASP A 9 -15.46 -1.52 5.34
C ASP A 9 -16.80 -1.26 6.03
N GLU A 10 -16.93 -1.60 7.32
CA GLU A 10 -18.13 -1.36 8.11
C GLU A 10 -18.46 0.13 8.26
N GLU A 11 -17.44 0.98 8.30
CA GLU A 11 -17.62 2.44 8.39
C GLU A 11 -18.18 3.00 7.09
N GLY A 12 -17.71 2.50 5.93
CA GLY A 12 -18.28 2.83 4.62
C GLY A 12 -19.74 2.41 4.49
N GLN A 13 -20.06 1.19 4.92
CA GLN A 13 -21.43 0.67 4.92
C GLN A 13 -22.35 1.47 5.85
N ALA A 14 -21.92 1.72 7.09
CA ALA A 14 -22.68 2.52 8.06
C ALA A 14 -22.92 3.94 7.57
N PHE A 15 -21.94 4.54 6.91
CA PHE A 15 -22.09 5.85 6.30
C PHE A 15 -23.14 5.86 5.17
N GLY A 16 -23.14 4.84 4.32
CA GLY A 16 -24.17 4.66 3.29
C GLY A 16 -25.57 4.52 3.86
N GLN A 17 -25.73 3.73 4.93
CA GLN A 17 -27.02 3.59 5.64
C GLN A 17 -27.50 4.94 6.20
N LEU A 18 -26.60 5.72 6.81
CA LEU A 18 -26.93 7.04 7.31
C LEU A 18 -27.39 7.99 6.19
N LEU A 19 -26.71 8.00 5.04
CA LEU A 19 -27.12 8.81 3.89
C LEU A 19 -28.52 8.47 3.39
N ASN A 20 -28.90 7.18 3.46
CA ASN A 20 -30.22 6.72 3.01
C ASN A 20 -31.35 7.01 4.02
N THR A 21 -31.01 7.20 5.29
CA THR A 21 -32.01 7.39 6.35
C THR A 21 -32.20 8.86 6.77
N LEU A 22 -31.19 9.69 6.56
CA LEU A 22 -31.25 11.10 6.92
C LEU A 22 -32.01 11.90 5.83
N PRO A 23 -32.82 12.89 6.25
CA PRO A 23 -33.42 13.81 5.29
C PRO A 23 -32.34 14.65 4.61
N GLY A 24 -32.38 14.76 3.28
CA GLY A 24 -31.43 15.56 2.52
C GLY A 24 -31.71 17.07 2.61
N PRO A 25 -30.73 17.90 2.26
CA PRO A 25 -29.35 17.56 1.95
C PRO A 25 -28.49 17.25 3.19
N VAL A 26 -27.61 16.27 3.11
CA VAL A 26 -26.71 15.84 4.20
C VAL A 26 -25.33 16.46 4.02
N LEU A 27 -24.82 17.14 5.04
CA LEU A 27 -23.45 17.64 5.07
C LEU A 27 -22.57 16.70 5.89
N ALA A 28 -21.63 16.03 5.22
CA ALA A 28 -20.59 15.22 5.86
C ALA A 28 -19.26 16.01 5.86
N TYR A 29 -18.65 16.17 7.02
CA TYR A 29 -17.40 16.91 7.15
C TYR A 29 -16.35 16.20 8.00
N CYS A 30 -15.09 16.49 7.72
CA CYS A 30 -13.96 16.16 8.56
C CYS A 30 -12.92 17.27 8.46
N ARG A 31 -11.75 17.10 9.10
CA ARG A 31 -10.74 18.18 9.15
C ARG A 31 -10.28 18.69 7.76
N THR A 32 -10.14 17.79 6.77
CA THR A 32 -9.64 18.11 5.42
C THR A 32 -10.61 17.76 4.30
N GLY A 33 -11.71 17.07 4.58
CA GLY A 33 -12.61 16.51 3.57
C GLY A 33 -12.25 15.09 3.11
N MET A 34 -11.01 14.64 3.25
CA MET A 34 -10.55 13.32 2.73
C MET A 34 -11.36 12.16 3.30
N ARG A 35 -11.57 12.09 4.63
CA ARG A 35 -12.32 10.99 5.25
C ARG A 35 -13.78 10.94 4.82
N SER A 36 -14.44 12.09 4.76
CA SER A 36 -15.84 12.17 4.32
C SER A 36 -15.97 11.79 2.84
N THR A 37 -15.04 12.20 1.98
CA THR A 37 -15.02 11.81 0.57
C THR A 37 -14.72 10.31 0.41
N THR A 38 -13.78 9.75 1.19
CA THR A 38 -13.50 8.31 1.22
C THR A 38 -14.74 7.50 1.62
N LEU A 39 -15.40 7.88 2.72
CA LEU A 39 -16.63 7.22 3.18
C LEU A 39 -17.74 7.30 2.13
N TRP A 40 -17.91 8.47 1.51
CA TRP A 40 -18.87 8.65 0.43
C TRP A 40 -18.53 7.76 -0.76
N ALA A 41 -17.30 7.76 -1.24
CA ALA A 41 -16.88 6.93 -2.38
C ALA A 41 -17.11 5.44 -2.13
N LEU A 42 -16.79 4.95 -0.93
CA LEU A 42 -17.02 3.55 -0.55
C LEU A 42 -18.52 3.24 -0.39
N SER A 43 -19.31 4.17 0.12
CA SER A 43 -20.76 4.00 0.28
C SER A 43 -21.52 4.00 -1.04
N GLN A 44 -20.99 4.68 -2.07
CA GLN A 44 -21.58 4.69 -3.41
C GLN A 44 -21.12 3.53 -4.29
N ALA A 45 -20.15 2.75 -3.82
CA ALA A 45 -19.64 1.58 -4.52
C ALA A 45 -20.76 0.56 -4.74
N GLY A 46 -20.92 0.11 -5.99
CA GLY A 46 -22.02 -0.77 -6.39
C GLY A 46 -23.35 -0.04 -6.72
N SER A 47 -23.54 1.22 -6.32
CA SER A 47 -24.70 2.04 -6.67
C SER A 47 -24.43 2.99 -7.82
N LEU A 48 -23.20 3.51 -7.90
CA LEU A 48 -22.74 4.37 -8.98
C LEU A 48 -21.62 3.69 -9.76
N PRO A 49 -21.49 3.95 -11.07
CA PRO A 49 -20.34 3.51 -11.85
C PRO A 49 -19.03 4.08 -11.31
N LEU A 50 -17.98 3.25 -11.24
CA LEU A 50 -16.66 3.65 -10.78
C LEU A 50 -16.13 4.96 -11.38
N PRO A 51 -16.24 5.21 -12.72
CA PRO A 51 -15.79 6.47 -13.30
C PRO A 51 -16.48 7.70 -12.70
N HIS A 52 -17.77 7.60 -12.40
CA HIS A 52 -18.55 8.70 -11.80
C HIS A 52 -18.10 9.00 -10.37
N ILE A 53 -17.80 7.96 -9.58
CA ILE A 53 -17.29 8.13 -8.22
C ILE A 53 -15.93 8.82 -8.24
N LEU A 54 -15.04 8.38 -9.13
CA LEU A 54 -13.71 8.97 -9.29
C LEU A 54 -13.76 10.42 -9.76
N GLU A 55 -14.59 10.72 -10.76
CA GLU A 55 -14.78 12.07 -11.29
C GLU A 55 -15.35 13.02 -10.23
N ALA A 56 -16.38 12.58 -9.49
CA ALA A 56 -16.99 13.37 -8.44
C ALA A 56 -16.00 13.68 -7.32
N SER A 57 -15.19 12.70 -6.91
CA SER A 57 -14.13 12.90 -5.91
C SER A 57 -13.05 13.84 -6.41
N GLN A 58 -12.63 13.71 -7.67
CA GLN A 58 -11.61 14.58 -8.27
C GLN A 58 -12.07 16.03 -8.38
N LYS A 59 -13.35 16.27 -8.71
CA LYS A 59 -13.94 17.62 -8.72
C LYS A 59 -13.88 18.33 -7.36
N THR A 60 -13.84 17.57 -6.27
CA THR A 60 -13.68 18.08 -4.91
C THR A 60 -12.20 18.19 -4.47
N GLY A 61 -11.27 17.83 -5.35
CA GLY A 61 -9.83 17.93 -5.11
C GLY A 61 -9.22 16.68 -4.46
N PHE A 62 -9.94 15.56 -4.41
CA PHE A 62 -9.45 14.31 -3.79
C PHE A 62 -9.23 13.21 -4.82
N ASP A 63 -8.00 12.67 -4.86
CA ASP A 63 -7.65 11.51 -5.69
C ASP A 63 -7.98 10.21 -4.95
N MET A 64 -8.89 9.41 -5.54
CA MET A 64 -9.33 8.12 -5.00
C MET A 64 -8.66 6.92 -5.68
N LYS A 65 -7.56 7.12 -6.43
CA LYS A 65 -6.87 6.02 -7.13
C LYS A 65 -6.49 4.86 -6.22
N ALA A 66 -6.04 5.15 -5.01
CA ALA A 66 -5.72 4.12 -4.02
C ALA A 66 -6.92 3.27 -3.59
N LEU A 67 -8.15 3.75 -3.81
CA LEU A 67 -9.39 3.05 -3.43
C LEU A 67 -10.10 2.38 -4.59
N VAL A 68 -9.57 2.47 -5.82
CA VAL A 68 -10.22 1.97 -7.04
C VAL A 68 -10.64 0.51 -6.88
N GLN A 69 -9.76 -0.36 -6.37
CA GLN A 69 -10.08 -1.77 -6.17
C GLN A 69 -11.21 -1.98 -5.14
N ARG A 70 -11.19 -1.24 -4.03
CA ARG A 70 -12.27 -1.31 -3.04
C ARG A 70 -13.59 -0.81 -3.61
N ILE A 71 -13.58 0.29 -4.34
CA ILE A 71 -14.78 0.84 -4.98
C ILE A 71 -15.32 -0.15 -6.02
N ALA A 72 -14.45 -0.73 -6.85
CA ALA A 72 -14.83 -1.77 -7.82
C ALA A 72 -15.38 -3.04 -7.15
N ASN A 73 -14.92 -3.35 -5.92
CA ASN A 73 -15.39 -4.48 -5.11
C ASN A 73 -16.57 -4.11 -4.19
N GLY A 74 -17.43 -3.19 -4.60
CA GLY A 74 -18.62 -2.82 -3.84
C GLY A 74 -18.34 -2.12 -2.50
N GLY A 75 -17.24 -1.40 -2.39
CA GLY A 75 -16.82 -0.67 -1.18
C GLY A 75 -16.11 -1.55 -0.14
N LYS A 76 -15.89 -2.83 -0.44
CA LYS A 76 -15.23 -3.78 0.46
C LYS A 76 -13.77 -3.98 0.07
N THR A 77 -12.93 -4.20 1.05
CA THR A 77 -11.55 -4.62 0.82
C THR A 77 -11.56 -5.94 0.03
N PRO A 78 -10.86 -6.02 -1.10
CA PRO A 78 -10.82 -7.26 -1.88
C PRO A 78 -10.28 -8.43 -1.05
N THR A 79 -11.08 -9.49 -0.92
CA THR A 79 -10.68 -10.73 -0.22
C THR A 79 -10.07 -11.77 -1.15
N ASP A 80 -10.22 -11.60 -2.45
CA ASP A 80 -9.78 -12.56 -3.49
C ASP A 80 -8.27 -12.54 -3.76
N GLN A 81 -7.54 -11.59 -3.23
CA GLN A 81 -6.11 -11.74 -3.09
C GLN A 81 -5.91 -12.39 -1.73
N ALA A 82 -5.76 -13.72 -1.74
CA ALA A 82 -5.36 -14.48 -0.58
C ALA A 82 -4.32 -13.66 0.18
N ASP A 83 -4.61 -13.37 1.45
CA ASP A 83 -3.67 -12.69 2.33
C ASP A 83 -2.33 -13.41 2.19
N ALA A 84 -1.40 -12.84 1.43
CA ALA A 84 -0.08 -13.42 1.34
C ALA A 84 0.48 -13.40 2.76
N SER A 85 0.91 -14.55 3.24
CA SER A 85 1.52 -14.67 4.57
C SER A 85 2.93 -15.18 4.39
N HIS A 86 3.89 -14.42 4.89
CA HIS A 86 5.32 -14.73 4.76
C HIS A 86 5.97 -14.86 6.15
N ASP A 87 7.07 -15.58 6.22
CA ASP A 87 7.85 -15.65 7.45
C ASP A 87 8.45 -14.27 7.77
N VAL A 88 9.01 -13.62 6.73
CA VAL A 88 9.61 -12.29 6.86
C VAL A 88 9.11 -11.37 5.74
N VAL A 89 8.56 -10.24 6.13
CA VAL A 89 8.25 -9.13 5.23
C VAL A 89 9.28 -8.02 5.43
N ILE A 90 9.92 -7.60 4.35
CA ILE A 90 10.89 -6.49 4.34
C ILE A 90 10.28 -5.34 3.55
N VAL A 91 10.12 -4.19 4.18
CA VAL A 91 9.59 -3.00 3.53
C VAL A 91 10.74 -2.11 3.07
N GLY A 92 10.95 -2.13 1.76
CA GLY A 92 12.00 -1.40 1.08
C GLY A 92 13.10 -2.30 0.49
N GLY A 93 13.25 -2.21 -0.84
CA GLY A 93 14.30 -2.89 -1.62
C GLY A 93 15.60 -2.09 -1.73
N GLY A 94 15.88 -1.24 -0.75
CA GLY A 94 17.17 -0.55 -0.66
C GLY A 94 18.33 -1.48 -0.25
N ALA A 95 19.54 -0.93 -0.18
CA ALA A 95 20.74 -1.71 0.20
C ALA A 95 20.55 -2.46 1.52
N ALA A 96 19.89 -1.84 2.50
CA ALA A 96 19.62 -2.47 3.80
C ALA A 96 18.67 -3.67 3.67
N GLY A 97 17.50 -3.50 3.03
CA GLY A 97 16.51 -4.56 2.88
C GLY A 97 17.07 -5.77 2.12
N ILE A 98 17.77 -5.53 1.00
CA ILE A 98 18.42 -6.59 0.22
C ILE A 98 19.50 -7.31 1.04
N SER A 99 20.31 -6.55 1.81
CA SER A 99 21.35 -7.14 2.66
C SER A 99 20.75 -8.00 3.78
N VAL A 100 19.64 -7.57 4.38
CA VAL A 100 18.91 -8.37 5.38
C VAL A 100 18.37 -9.64 4.76
N ALA A 101 17.71 -9.55 3.61
CA ALA A 101 17.18 -10.72 2.90
C ALA A 101 18.28 -11.74 2.60
N SER A 102 19.40 -11.29 2.00
CA SER A 102 20.56 -12.14 1.71
C SER A 102 21.14 -12.78 2.96
N SER A 103 21.27 -12.02 4.04
CA SER A 103 21.82 -12.51 5.31
C SER A 103 20.90 -13.52 5.99
N LEU A 104 19.59 -13.36 5.89
CA LEU A 104 18.62 -14.32 6.42
C LEU A 104 18.63 -15.62 5.63
N LEU A 105 18.62 -15.57 4.30
CA LEU A 105 18.72 -16.77 3.45
C LEU A 105 19.99 -17.56 3.67
N ALA A 106 21.13 -16.87 3.86
CA ALA A 106 22.40 -17.54 4.15
C ALA A 106 22.38 -18.36 5.45
N ARG A 107 21.55 -17.95 6.42
CA ARG A 107 21.39 -18.63 7.73
C ARG A 107 20.24 -19.62 7.75
N SER A 108 19.19 -19.34 6.99
CA SER A 108 17.96 -20.13 6.96
C SER A 108 17.39 -20.15 5.54
N PRO A 109 17.91 -21.04 4.67
CA PRO A 109 17.56 -21.06 3.23
C PRO A 109 16.09 -21.37 2.93
N LEU A 110 15.33 -21.87 3.90
CA LEU A 110 13.91 -22.22 3.74
C LEU A 110 12.96 -21.13 4.22
N LEU A 111 13.46 -19.96 4.64
CA LEU A 111 12.60 -18.85 5.04
C LEU A 111 11.85 -18.31 3.82
N ASP A 112 10.55 -18.15 3.98
CA ASP A 112 9.71 -17.45 3.02
C ASP A 112 9.83 -15.94 3.25
N ILE A 113 10.65 -15.29 2.42
CA ILE A 113 10.97 -13.87 2.51
C ILE A 113 10.34 -13.13 1.35
N VAL A 114 9.70 -12.01 1.64
CA VAL A 114 9.21 -11.08 0.62
C VAL A 114 9.77 -9.67 0.85
N ILE A 115 10.21 -9.02 -0.22
CA ILE A 115 10.53 -7.59 -0.26
C ILE A 115 9.36 -6.86 -0.91
N ILE A 116 8.90 -5.77 -0.28
CA ILE A 116 7.87 -4.88 -0.81
C ILE A 116 8.54 -3.57 -1.17
N ASP A 117 8.60 -3.25 -2.47
CA ASP A 117 9.16 -2.00 -2.98
C ASP A 117 8.55 -1.67 -4.35
N PRO A 118 8.07 -0.45 -4.59
CA PRO A 118 7.46 -0.04 -5.86
C PRO A 118 8.46 0.23 -6.98
N ALA A 119 9.75 0.44 -6.68
CA ALA A 119 10.74 0.91 -7.62
C ALA A 119 11.27 -0.19 -8.54
N ASP A 120 11.43 0.11 -9.83
CA ASP A 120 12.11 -0.76 -10.81
C ASP A 120 13.64 -0.65 -10.73
N ALA A 121 14.13 0.47 -10.23
CA ALA A 121 15.54 0.77 -10.14
C ALA A 121 16.01 0.76 -8.68
N HIS A 122 17.11 0.08 -8.44
CA HIS A 122 17.85 0.11 -7.19
C HIS A 122 19.06 1.00 -7.35
N PHE A 123 19.30 1.87 -6.37
CA PHE A 123 20.50 2.67 -6.28
C PHE A 123 21.29 2.30 -5.04
N TYR A 124 22.56 1.94 -5.23
CA TYR A 124 23.46 1.69 -4.09
C TYR A 124 23.85 3.02 -3.45
N GLN A 125 22.93 3.55 -2.65
CA GLN A 125 23.09 4.86 -1.97
C GLN A 125 24.35 4.98 -1.12
N PRO A 126 24.86 3.92 -0.42
CA PRO A 126 26.14 4.02 0.29
C PRO A 126 27.31 4.42 -0.62
N GLY A 127 27.23 4.12 -1.91
CA GLY A 127 28.23 4.52 -2.90
C GLY A 127 28.17 6.00 -3.32
N TRP A 128 27.13 6.74 -2.97
CA TRP A 128 26.97 8.13 -3.41
C TRP A 128 28.00 9.08 -2.82
N THR A 129 28.58 8.76 -1.65
CA THR A 129 29.75 9.48 -1.13
C THR A 129 30.93 9.41 -2.10
N MET A 130 31.12 8.26 -2.74
CA MET A 130 32.18 8.06 -3.74
C MET A 130 31.87 8.77 -5.05
N VAL A 131 30.59 8.87 -5.40
CA VAL A 131 30.14 9.70 -6.55
C VAL A 131 30.44 11.17 -6.26
N GLY A 132 30.10 11.67 -5.06
CA GLY A 132 30.40 13.03 -4.65
C GLY A 132 31.90 13.33 -4.57
N GLY A 133 32.72 12.31 -4.30
CA GLY A 133 34.19 12.40 -4.31
C GLY A 133 34.83 12.24 -5.71
N GLY A 134 34.01 12.04 -6.77
CA GLY A 134 34.50 11.86 -8.14
C GLY A 134 35.20 10.52 -8.40
N ILE A 135 34.96 9.49 -7.56
CA ILE A 135 35.55 8.16 -7.68
C ILE A 135 34.64 7.20 -8.44
N PHE A 136 33.32 7.31 -8.25
CA PHE A 136 32.31 6.55 -9.00
C PHE A 136 31.52 7.48 -9.89
N GLU A 137 31.08 6.96 -11.05
CA GLU A 137 30.04 7.60 -11.82
C GLU A 137 28.66 7.26 -11.20
N ALA A 138 27.71 8.19 -11.26
CA ALA A 138 26.36 7.96 -10.72
C ALA A 138 25.69 6.70 -11.30
N ALA A 139 25.92 6.42 -12.60
CA ALA A 139 25.42 5.23 -13.29
C ALA A 139 25.95 3.92 -12.70
N ASP A 140 27.15 3.92 -12.12
CA ASP A 140 27.74 2.73 -11.50
C ASP A 140 26.96 2.26 -10.27
N THR A 141 26.20 3.15 -9.65
CA THR A 141 25.36 2.85 -8.49
C THR A 141 23.98 2.31 -8.84
N ALA A 142 23.58 2.40 -10.12
CA ALA A 142 22.24 2.00 -10.58
C ALA A 142 22.20 0.53 -11.04
N ARG A 143 21.16 -0.19 -10.65
CA ARG A 143 20.83 -1.54 -11.10
C ARG A 143 19.32 -1.67 -11.27
N THR A 144 18.84 -2.69 -11.99
CA THR A 144 17.42 -3.04 -11.93
C THR A 144 17.13 -3.72 -10.60
N MET A 145 15.98 -3.42 -9.98
CA MET A 145 15.58 -4.05 -8.72
C MET A 145 15.59 -5.58 -8.85
N ALA A 146 15.06 -6.10 -9.94
CA ALA A 146 15.03 -7.54 -10.21
C ALA A 146 16.42 -8.20 -10.25
N SER A 147 17.48 -7.45 -10.58
CA SER A 147 18.84 -8.01 -10.66
C SER A 147 19.56 -8.07 -9.31
N VAL A 148 19.04 -7.38 -8.28
CA VAL A 148 19.69 -7.29 -6.97
C VAL A 148 18.90 -8.03 -5.87
N ILE A 149 17.62 -8.29 -6.07
CA ILE A 149 16.83 -9.13 -5.18
C ILE A 149 17.33 -10.57 -5.30
N PRO A 150 17.65 -11.28 -4.19
CA PRO A 150 18.07 -12.67 -4.22
C PRO A 150 17.00 -13.55 -4.87
N THR A 151 17.42 -14.59 -5.61
CA THR A 151 16.53 -15.46 -6.41
C THR A 151 15.42 -16.12 -5.60
N ASP A 152 15.71 -16.46 -4.33
CA ASP A 152 14.76 -17.13 -3.43
C ASP A 152 13.94 -16.15 -2.59
N VAL A 153 13.94 -14.84 -2.94
CA VAL A 153 13.13 -13.79 -2.30
C VAL A 153 12.04 -13.37 -3.24
N SER A 154 10.81 -13.38 -2.76
CA SER A 154 9.67 -12.83 -3.49
C SER A 154 9.74 -11.30 -3.52
N TRP A 155 9.33 -10.71 -4.63
CA TRP A 155 9.22 -9.25 -4.74
C TRP A 155 7.78 -8.85 -5.06
N ILE A 156 7.20 -8.04 -4.15
CA ILE A 156 5.93 -7.39 -4.38
C ILE A 156 6.20 -5.94 -4.81
N LYS A 157 5.94 -5.65 -6.07
CA LYS A 157 6.09 -4.32 -6.64
C LYS A 157 4.90 -3.44 -6.27
N ALA A 158 4.93 -2.92 -5.05
CA ALA A 158 3.89 -2.04 -4.51
C ALA A 158 4.48 -1.17 -3.40
N ALA A 159 3.80 -0.06 -3.08
CA ALA A 159 4.10 0.72 -1.91
C ALA A 159 3.24 0.25 -0.72
N VAL A 160 3.81 0.32 0.49
CA VAL A 160 3.07 0.11 1.74
C VAL A 160 2.32 1.39 2.07
N ALA A 161 1.00 1.29 2.22
CA ALA A 161 0.12 2.40 2.59
C ALA A 161 -0.07 2.51 4.10
N ALA A 162 -0.07 1.37 4.83
CA ALA A 162 -0.24 1.35 6.28
C ALA A 162 0.42 0.13 6.92
N PHE A 163 0.77 0.28 8.20
CA PHE A 163 1.27 -0.79 9.06
C PHE A 163 0.21 -1.07 10.13
N GLU A 164 -0.11 -2.35 10.33
CA GLU A 164 -1.02 -2.83 11.38
C GLU A 164 -0.31 -3.89 12.23
N PRO A 165 0.60 -3.48 13.12
CA PRO A 165 1.42 -4.41 13.89
C PRO A 165 0.60 -5.26 14.86
N GLU A 166 -0.55 -4.79 15.33
CA GLU A 166 -1.48 -5.55 16.17
C GLU A 166 -2.04 -6.80 15.48
N HIS A 167 -2.06 -6.78 14.14
CA HIS A 167 -2.53 -7.89 13.32
C HIS A 167 -1.41 -8.60 12.56
N ASN A 168 -0.14 -8.21 12.78
CA ASN A 168 1.03 -8.70 12.06
C ASN A 168 0.85 -8.58 10.54
N GLN A 169 0.44 -7.41 10.06
CA GLN A 169 0.18 -7.19 8.65
C GLN A 169 0.57 -5.79 8.18
N VAL A 170 0.85 -5.69 6.90
CA VAL A 170 0.97 -4.42 6.17
C VAL A 170 -0.13 -4.32 5.12
N ILE A 171 -0.61 -3.10 4.88
CA ILE A 171 -1.59 -2.80 3.84
C ILE A 171 -0.87 -2.08 2.72
N LEU A 172 -0.96 -2.63 1.52
CA LEU A 172 -0.38 -2.03 0.31
C LEU A 172 -1.33 -0.99 -0.30
N GLU A 173 -0.79 -0.12 -1.13
CA GLU A 173 -1.63 0.67 -2.02
C GLU A 173 -2.56 -0.25 -2.83
N GLY A 174 -3.85 0.13 -2.94
CA GLY A 174 -4.88 -0.74 -3.50
C GLY A 174 -5.49 -1.72 -2.50
N CYS A 175 -5.21 -1.55 -1.20
CA CYS A 175 -5.82 -2.28 -0.08
C CYS A 175 -5.50 -3.78 -0.01
N ARG A 176 -4.49 -4.27 -0.74
CA ARG A 176 -3.98 -5.63 -0.59
C ARG A 176 -3.29 -5.78 0.76
N VAL A 177 -3.59 -6.86 1.48
CA VAL A 177 -3.01 -7.16 2.79
C VAL A 177 -1.89 -8.19 2.63
N VAL A 178 -0.77 -7.98 3.34
CA VAL A 178 0.33 -8.94 3.44
C VAL A 178 0.61 -9.18 4.92
N LYS A 179 0.47 -10.44 5.34
CA LYS A 179 0.72 -10.88 6.72
C LYS A 179 2.17 -11.34 6.88
N TYR A 180 2.67 -11.24 8.10
CA TYR A 180 4.04 -11.63 8.42
C TYR A 180 4.16 -12.24 9.81
N LYS A 181 5.22 -13.06 10.00
CA LYS A 181 5.68 -13.44 11.34
C LYS A 181 6.69 -12.44 11.88
N GLN A 182 7.52 -11.87 10.99
CA GLN A 182 8.50 -10.84 11.31
C GLN A 182 8.45 -9.73 10.26
N LEU A 183 8.58 -8.47 10.71
CA LEU A 183 8.64 -7.29 9.85
C LEU A 183 10.00 -6.60 10.00
N VAL A 184 10.59 -6.20 8.86
CA VAL A 184 11.85 -5.45 8.77
C VAL A 184 11.64 -4.18 7.93
#